data_25404bd0c8aa1bd11b838a695e3dc3bd
#
_entry.id   25404bd0c8aa1bd11b838a695e3dc3bd
#
_cell.length_a   1.000
_cell.length_b   1.000
_cell.length_c   1.000
_cell.angle_alpha   90.00
_cell.angle_beta   90.00
_cell.angle_gamma   90.00
#
_symmetry.space_group_name_H-M   'P 1'
#
loop_
_entity.id
_entity.type
_entity.pdbx_description
1 polymer ?
#
loop_
_entity_poly.entity_id
_entity_poly.type
_entity_poly.pdbx_seq_one_letter_code
_entity_poly.pdbx_strand_id
1 'polypeptide(L)'
;MLSIFQPGDRIVAGDNVYGGSYSQLNEHFNRWGLEVTSADTRVLEDVERAVAGDPKRGIQPAKAVYFETVTNPLLKVNDVHAIAEIAHRYGTIVIVDNTFVTPYLQNPLDLGADIVLHSATKYLAGHSDVIAGLVVVKDEQIGQRVYFAQNRLGGVLAPVECDSVRKGIQTLALRLERQQENAADVAKYLLAHPLVKKVYYPGLTDGEDLAAKGLRGAGGVLSFEVVDGIDPVDVLDNLRLFRLAVSLGAVESLAELPCRMTHFELPREERLRVGITDELIRLAIGIEDVADLKEDLARRSRRPRRNTPTSGTMRSQKMHWPDRHDWMNWGRRI
;
A
#
# COMPACT_ATOMS: atom_id res chain seq x y z
N MET A 1 -12.86 -11.82 -5.47
CA MET A 1 -12.53 -13.14 -4.89
C MET A 1 -13.75 -14.07 -4.88
N LEU A 2 -14.80 -13.82 -4.09
CA LEU A 2 -15.95 -14.73 -3.90
C LEU A 2 -16.69 -15.17 -5.18
N SER A 3 -16.61 -14.40 -6.26
CA SER A 3 -17.25 -14.74 -7.55
C SER A 3 -16.39 -15.59 -8.49
N ILE A 4 -15.10 -15.70 -8.20
CA ILE A 4 -14.11 -16.34 -9.07
C ILE A 4 -13.65 -17.66 -8.47
N PHE A 5 -13.46 -17.71 -7.14
CA PHE A 5 -12.92 -18.84 -6.41
C PHE A 5 -13.96 -19.58 -5.58
N GLN A 6 -13.63 -20.81 -5.21
CA GLN A 6 -14.47 -21.70 -4.40
C GLN A 6 -13.72 -22.13 -3.14
N PRO A 7 -14.42 -22.57 -2.08
CA PRO A 7 -13.78 -23.21 -0.94
C PRO A 7 -12.88 -24.37 -1.38
N GLY A 8 -11.67 -24.45 -0.84
CA GLY A 8 -10.63 -25.39 -1.24
C GLY A 8 -9.68 -24.88 -2.34
N ASP A 9 -9.99 -23.76 -3.00
CA ASP A 9 -9.04 -23.14 -3.94
C ASP A 9 -7.85 -22.54 -3.17
N ARG A 10 -6.67 -22.75 -3.72
CA ARG A 10 -5.42 -22.22 -3.18
C ARG A 10 -5.01 -20.94 -3.88
N ILE A 11 -4.64 -19.91 -3.09
CA ILE A 11 -4.19 -18.61 -3.57
C ILE A 11 -2.81 -18.32 -2.97
N VAL A 12 -1.89 -17.86 -3.80
CA VAL A 12 -0.61 -17.28 -3.36
C VAL A 12 -0.79 -15.77 -3.21
N ALA A 13 -0.39 -15.21 -2.07
CA ALA A 13 -0.38 -13.77 -1.83
C ALA A 13 1.05 -13.26 -1.65
N GLY A 14 1.34 -12.07 -2.13
CA GLY A 14 2.59 -11.39 -1.78
C GLY A 14 2.72 -11.23 -0.26
N ASP A 15 3.92 -11.37 0.26
CA ASP A 15 4.20 -11.25 1.70
C ASP A 15 4.17 -9.82 2.22
N ASN A 16 4.18 -8.85 1.31
CA ASN A 16 4.18 -7.42 1.60
C ASN A 16 3.04 -6.75 0.84
N VAL A 17 1.82 -6.92 1.32
CA VAL A 17 0.60 -6.33 0.78
C VAL A 17 -0.07 -5.41 1.79
N TYR A 18 -0.94 -4.53 1.32
CA TYR A 18 -1.74 -3.66 2.17
C TYR A 18 -2.40 -4.44 3.33
N GLY A 19 -2.35 -3.89 4.56
CA GLY A 19 -2.87 -4.56 5.76
C GLY A 19 -4.31 -5.03 5.62
N GLY A 20 -5.19 -4.24 5.00
CA GLY A 20 -6.57 -4.65 4.72
C GLY A 20 -6.68 -5.84 3.75
N SER A 21 -5.78 -5.94 2.75
CA SER A 21 -5.71 -7.12 1.87
C SER A 21 -5.21 -8.34 2.63
N TYR A 22 -4.20 -8.16 3.50
CA TYR A 22 -3.70 -9.20 4.38
C TYR A 22 -4.80 -9.77 5.28
N SER A 23 -5.53 -8.90 6.00
CA SER A 23 -6.63 -9.33 6.88
C SER A 23 -7.76 -10.01 6.11
N GLN A 24 -8.13 -9.49 4.94
CA GLN A 24 -9.16 -10.13 4.11
C GLN A 24 -8.74 -11.53 3.66
N LEU A 25 -7.52 -11.68 3.19
CA LEU A 25 -7.01 -12.97 2.68
C LEU A 25 -6.86 -13.99 3.83
N ASN A 26 -6.22 -13.60 4.93
CA ASN A 26 -5.85 -14.53 5.99
C ASN A 26 -6.94 -14.77 7.03
N GLU A 27 -7.88 -13.82 7.21
CA GLU A 27 -8.96 -13.96 8.20
C GLU A 27 -10.29 -14.28 7.55
N HIS A 28 -10.75 -13.46 6.58
CA HIS A 28 -12.08 -13.62 6.03
C HIS A 28 -12.16 -14.72 4.97
N PHE A 29 -11.28 -14.69 3.98
CA PHE A 29 -11.33 -15.68 2.90
C PHE A 29 -10.83 -17.06 3.35
N ASN A 30 -9.90 -17.11 4.29
CA ASN A 30 -9.49 -18.36 4.91
C ASN A 30 -10.65 -19.03 5.65
N ARG A 31 -11.44 -18.26 6.43
CA ARG A 31 -12.66 -18.78 7.09
C ARG A 31 -13.73 -19.25 6.09
N TRP A 32 -13.76 -18.65 4.91
CA TRP A 32 -14.64 -19.08 3.83
C TRP A 32 -14.10 -20.32 3.08
N GLY A 33 -12.91 -20.76 3.40
CA GLY A 33 -12.32 -22.00 2.89
C GLY A 33 -11.30 -21.82 1.78
N LEU A 34 -10.84 -20.60 1.48
CA LEU A 34 -9.68 -20.41 0.61
C LEU A 34 -8.39 -20.75 1.37
N GLU A 35 -7.49 -21.46 0.73
CA GLU A 35 -6.15 -21.73 1.24
C GLU A 35 -5.20 -20.64 0.79
N VAL A 36 -4.76 -19.77 1.71
CA VAL A 36 -3.85 -18.67 1.39
C VAL A 36 -2.45 -19.03 1.84
N THR A 37 -1.49 -18.90 0.91
CA THR A 37 -0.05 -19.05 1.18
C THR A 37 0.67 -17.76 0.79
N SER A 38 1.74 -17.41 1.52
CA SER A 38 2.51 -16.19 1.28
C SER A 38 3.80 -16.48 0.53
N ALA A 39 4.26 -15.57 -0.35
CA ALA A 39 5.54 -15.63 -1.03
C ALA A 39 6.18 -14.24 -1.16
N ASP A 40 7.51 -14.14 -1.12
CA ASP A 40 8.20 -12.91 -1.54
C ASP A 40 8.11 -12.80 -3.06
N THR A 41 7.22 -11.96 -3.56
CA THR A 41 6.94 -11.82 -5.00
C THR A 41 8.08 -11.16 -5.79
N ARG A 42 9.15 -10.70 -5.15
CA ARG A 42 10.38 -10.25 -5.82
C ARG A 42 11.36 -11.38 -6.10
N VAL A 43 11.19 -12.51 -5.41
CA VAL A 43 11.99 -13.71 -5.59
C VAL A 43 11.21 -14.67 -6.48
N LEU A 44 11.54 -14.68 -7.77
CA LEU A 44 10.78 -15.45 -8.77
C LEU A 44 10.73 -16.94 -8.47
N GLU A 45 11.80 -17.50 -7.87
CA GLU A 45 11.87 -18.88 -7.43
C GLU A 45 10.88 -19.17 -6.29
N ASP A 46 10.65 -18.21 -5.40
CA ASP A 46 9.65 -18.33 -4.34
C ASP A 46 8.23 -18.30 -4.91
N VAL A 47 7.99 -17.41 -5.88
CA VAL A 47 6.73 -17.37 -6.62
C VAL A 47 6.47 -18.69 -7.32
N GLU A 48 7.44 -19.21 -8.08
CA GLU A 48 7.27 -20.46 -8.81
C GLU A 48 6.99 -21.64 -7.88
N ARG A 49 7.76 -21.78 -6.81
CA ARG A 49 7.57 -22.82 -5.80
C ARG A 49 6.18 -22.73 -5.14
N ALA A 50 5.75 -21.50 -4.79
CA ALA A 50 4.46 -21.27 -4.17
C ALA A 50 3.30 -21.55 -5.13
N VAL A 51 3.42 -21.14 -6.41
CA VAL A 51 2.39 -21.33 -7.43
C VAL A 51 2.28 -22.79 -7.85
N ALA A 52 3.40 -23.46 -8.11
CA ALA A 52 3.42 -24.84 -8.59
C ALA A 52 2.74 -25.85 -7.63
N GLY A 53 2.78 -25.57 -6.33
CA GLY A 53 2.37 -26.52 -5.32
C GLY A 53 3.39 -27.66 -5.13
N ASP A 54 2.92 -28.79 -4.60
CA ASP A 54 3.74 -29.99 -4.41
C ASP A 54 2.92 -31.23 -4.72
N PRO A 55 2.95 -31.73 -5.96
CA PRO A 55 2.18 -32.92 -6.36
C PRO A 55 2.52 -34.17 -5.53
N LYS A 56 3.75 -34.29 -5.01
CA LYS A 56 4.16 -35.45 -4.16
C LYS A 56 3.44 -35.41 -2.81
N ARG A 57 3.06 -34.24 -2.34
CA ARG A 57 2.28 -34.01 -1.11
C ARG A 57 0.79 -33.82 -1.37
N GLY A 58 0.35 -33.95 -2.61
CA GLY A 58 -1.05 -33.73 -3.02
C GLY A 58 -1.46 -32.25 -3.10
N ILE A 59 -0.50 -31.31 -3.05
CA ILE A 59 -0.78 -29.88 -3.13
C ILE A 59 -0.85 -29.48 -4.60
N GLN A 60 -2.07 -29.11 -5.04
CA GLN A 60 -2.31 -28.67 -6.42
C GLN A 60 -1.70 -27.28 -6.71
N PRO A 61 -1.44 -26.91 -7.98
CA PRO A 61 -1.08 -25.56 -8.36
C PRO A 61 -2.08 -24.53 -7.82
N ALA A 62 -1.60 -23.32 -7.52
CA ALA A 62 -2.48 -22.26 -7.05
C ALA A 62 -3.47 -21.82 -8.14
N LYS A 63 -4.70 -21.48 -7.75
CA LYS A 63 -5.70 -20.92 -8.67
C LYS A 63 -5.40 -19.47 -9.02
N ALA A 64 -4.76 -18.73 -8.10
CA ALA A 64 -4.34 -17.36 -8.35
C ALA A 64 -3.06 -17.01 -7.59
N VAL A 65 -2.35 -16.01 -8.13
CA VAL A 65 -1.36 -15.23 -7.40
C VAL A 65 -1.85 -13.78 -7.29
N TYR A 66 -1.84 -13.22 -6.08
CA TYR A 66 -2.25 -11.84 -5.78
C TYR A 66 -1.06 -11.07 -5.24
N PHE A 67 -0.75 -9.92 -5.83
CA PHE A 67 0.32 -9.05 -5.36
C PHE A 67 0.08 -7.59 -5.79
N GLU A 68 0.85 -6.67 -5.21
CA GLU A 68 0.86 -5.26 -5.57
C GLU A 68 1.99 -4.95 -6.55
N THR A 69 1.79 -4.07 -7.52
CA THR A 69 2.84 -3.62 -8.43
C THR A 69 4.02 -3.02 -7.67
N VAL A 70 3.69 -2.10 -6.75
CA VAL A 70 4.62 -1.51 -5.78
C VAL A 70 4.03 -1.70 -4.40
N THR A 71 4.79 -2.33 -3.51
CA THR A 71 4.29 -2.75 -2.20
C THR A 71 4.16 -1.61 -1.21
N ASN A 72 3.22 -1.74 -0.28
CA ASN A 72 3.01 -0.82 0.83
C ASN A 72 3.49 -1.45 2.16
N PRO A 73 4.34 -0.80 2.98
CA PRO A 73 4.87 0.56 2.83
C PRO A 73 6.31 0.62 2.30
N LEU A 74 6.94 -0.49 1.96
CA LEU A 74 8.37 -0.56 1.64
C LEU A 74 8.70 -0.25 0.17
N LEU A 75 7.68 -0.04 -0.65
CA LEU A 75 7.79 0.38 -2.05
C LEU A 75 8.67 -0.54 -2.92
N LYS A 76 8.66 -1.83 -2.60
CA LYS A 76 9.34 -2.86 -3.38
C LYS A 76 8.62 -3.05 -4.71
N VAL A 77 9.36 -3.07 -5.81
CA VAL A 77 8.80 -3.17 -7.17
C VAL A 77 8.75 -4.63 -7.61
N ASN A 78 7.57 -5.13 -7.92
CA ASN A 78 7.37 -6.47 -8.48
C ASN A 78 7.46 -6.45 -10.01
N ASP A 79 8.04 -7.50 -10.58
CA ASP A 79 8.05 -7.73 -12.02
C ASP A 79 6.79 -8.46 -12.44
N VAL A 80 5.78 -7.70 -12.87
CA VAL A 80 4.47 -8.24 -13.26
C VAL A 80 4.60 -9.22 -14.40
N HIS A 81 5.45 -8.93 -15.40
CA HIS A 81 5.62 -9.77 -16.57
C HIS A 81 6.24 -11.13 -16.20
N ALA A 82 7.35 -11.11 -15.47
CA ALA A 82 8.02 -12.34 -15.05
C ALA A 82 7.13 -13.21 -14.14
N ILE A 83 6.38 -12.59 -13.22
CA ILE A 83 5.42 -13.31 -12.37
C ILE A 83 4.29 -13.91 -13.21
N ALA A 84 3.78 -13.18 -14.19
CA ALA A 84 2.71 -13.67 -15.07
C ALA A 84 3.18 -14.86 -15.93
N GLU A 85 4.37 -14.80 -16.50
CA GLU A 85 4.94 -15.92 -17.24
C GLU A 85 5.06 -17.20 -16.38
N ILE A 86 5.50 -17.05 -15.13
CA ILE A 86 5.58 -18.17 -14.19
C ILE A 86 4.17 -18.70 -13.89
N ALA A 87 3.27 -17.85 -13.48
CA ALA A 87 1.92 -18.23 -13.06
C ALA A 87 1.14 -18.96 -14.17
N HIS A 88 1.20 -18.45 -15.40
CA HIS A 88 0.49 -19.01 -16.54
C HIS A 88 0.99 -20.41 -16.94
N ARG A 89 2.26 -20.76 -16.67
CA ARG A 89 2.77 -22.13 -16.88
C ARG A 89 2.00 -23.17 -16.05
N TYR A 90 1.41 -22.73 -14.94
CA TYR A 90 0.64 -23.60 -14.03
C TYR A 90 -0.88 -23.37 -14.13
N GLY A 91 -1.34 -22.55 -15.10
CA GLY A 91 -2.76 -22.20 -15.25
C GLY A 91 -3.30 -21.34 -14.11
N THR A 92 -2.43 -20.59 -13.47
CA THR A 92 -2.72 -19.72 -12.32
C THR A 92 -3.11 -18.32 -12.80
N ILE A 93 -4.23 -17.78 -12.32
CA ILE A 93 -4.71 -16.42 -12.59
C ILE A 93 -3.82 -15.40 -11.90
N VAL A 94 -3.43 -14.35 -12.61
CA VAL A 94 -2.60 -13.25 -12.08
C VAL A 94 -3.47 -12.06 -11.72
N ILE A 95 -3.50 -11.72 -10.44
CA ILE A 95 -4.27 -10.60 -9.88
C ILE A 95 -3.30 -9.56 -9.34
N VAL A 96 -3.32 -8.37 -9.92
CA VAL A 96 -2.41 -7.27 -9.58
C VAL A 96 -3.20 -6.10 -8.98
N ASP A 97 -2.84 -5.69 -7.78
CA ASP A 97 -3.27 -4.40 -7.25
C ASP A 97 -2.30 -3.31 -7.75
N ASN A 98 -2.82 -2.46 -8.64
CA ASN A 98 -2.05 -1.40 -9.27
C ASN A 98 -2.37 0.00 -8.71
N THR A 99 -2.82 0.05 -7.46
CA THR A 99 -3.26 1.30 -6.80
C THR A 99 -2.16 2.34 -6.72
N PHE A 100 -0.91 1.95 -6.38
CA PHE A 100 0.22 2.88 -6.20
C PHE A 100 0.75 3.45 -7.50
N VAL A 101 0.64 2.70 -8.58
CA VAL A 101 1.25 3.01 -9.87
C VAL A 101 0.24 3.65 -10.82
N THR A 102 -1.02 3.25 -10.72
CA THR A 102 -2.11 3.69 -11.60
C THR A 102 -1.95 3.27 -13.07
N PRO A 103 -2.98 3.32 -13.89
CA PRO A 103 -2.81 3.03 -15.32
C PRO A 103 -1.97 4.09 -16.06
N TYR A 104 -1.70 5.23 -15.42
CA TYR A 104 -0.82 6.24 -16.01
C TYR A 104 0.65 5.79 -16.05
N LEU A 105 1.13 5.08 -15.00
CA LEU A 105 2.53 4.65 -14.93
C LEU A 105 2.77 3.21 -15.37
N GLN A 106 1.75 2.33 -15.28
CA GLN A 106 1.86 0.95 -15.77
C GLN A 106 0.48 0.38 -16.11
N ASN A 107 0.41 -0.44 -17.15
CA ASN A 107 -0.77 -1.23 -17.52
C ASN A 107 -0.49 -2.73 -17.31
N PRO A 108 -0.81 -3.30 -16.14
CA PRO A 108 -0.49 -4.69 -15.85
C PRO A 108 -1.13 -5.71 -16.80
N LEU A 109 -2.30 -5.41 -17.39
CA LEU A 109 -2.92 -6.29 -18.39
C LEU A 109 -2.05 -6.51 -19.64
N ASP A 110 -1.27 -5.49 -20.02
CA ASP A 110 -0.33 -5.58 -21.14
C ASP A 110 0.92 -6.40 -20.78
N LEU A 111 1.17 -6.58 -19.48
CA LEU A 111 2.28 -7.35 -18.92
C LEU A 111 1.88 -8.77 -18.52
N GLY A 112 0.65 -9.19 -18.80
CA GLY A 112 0.18 -10.54 -18.56
C GLY A 112 -0.71 -10.71 -17.32
N ALA A 113 -1.07 -9.64 -16.60
CA ALA A 113 -2.09 -9.75 -15.56
C ALA A 113 -3.45 -10.11 -16.17
N ASP A 114 -4.22 -10.96 -15.48
CA ASP A 114 -5.58 -11.32 -15.87
C ASP A 114 -6.62 -10.39 -15.25
N ILE A 115 -6.32 -9.93 -14.02
CA ILE A 115 -7.19 -9.04 -13.25
C ILE A 115 -6.34 -7.94 -12.64
N VAL A 116 -6.77 -6.70 -12.83
CA VAL A 116 -6.15 -5.53 -12.21
C VAL A 116 -7.14 -4.87 -11.26
N LEU A 117 -6.68 -4.61 -10.04
CA LEU A 117 -7.43 -3.91 -9.02
C LEU A 117 -6.89 -2.50 -8.84
N HIS A 118 -7.78 -1.57 -8.56
CA HIS A 118 -7.42 -0.23 -8.10
C HIS A 118 -8.31 0.19 -6.94
N SER A 119 -7.72 0.63 -5.86
CA SER A 119 -8.43 1.50 -4.92
C SER A 119 -8.59 2.87 -5.58
N ALA A 120 -9.76 3.11 -6.20
CA ALA A 120 -10.05 4.40 -6.83
C ALA A 120 -10.16 5.54 -5.81
N THR A 121 -10.32 5.21 -4.53
CA THR A 121 -10.18 6.11 -3.36
C THR A 121 -8.88 6.92 -3.40
N LYS A 122 -7.82 6.37 -4.01
CA LYS A 122 -6.46 6.93 -4.03
C LYS A 122 -6.28 7.88 -5.23
N TYR A 123 -5.25 7.70 -5.99
CA TYR A 123 -4.90 8.57 -7.13
C TYR A 123 -6.02 8.79 -8.15
N LEU A 124 -6.86 7.76 -8.41
CA LEU A 124 -7.89 7.89 -9.44
C LEU A 124 -8.94 8.94 -9.10
N ALA A 125 -9.46 8.96 -7.87
CA ALA A 125 -10.29 10.06 -7.39
C ALA A 125 -9.44 11.28 -7.00
N GLY A 126 -8.41 11.09 -6.19
CA GLY A 126 -7.35 12.05 -5.92
C GLY A 126 -7.69 13.24 -5.03
N HIS A 127 -8.84 13.23 -4.34
CA HIS A 127 -9.34 14.37 -3.55
C HIS A 127 -9.80 14.01 -2.15
N SER A 128 -9.54 12.78 -1.67
CA SER A 128 -9.92 12.27 -0.34
C SER A 128 -11.42 12.37 -0.02
N ASP A 129 -12.28 12.37 -1.05
CA ASP A 129 -13.72 12.63 -0.96
C ASP A 129 -14.59 11.43 -1.36
N VAL A 130 -14.00 10.31 -1.75
CA VAL A 130 -14.74 9.10 -2.16
C VAL A 130 -14.03 7.83 -1.75
N ILE A 131 -14.81 6.80 -1.43
CA ILE A 131 -14.31 5.43 -1.25
C ILE A 131 -14.81 4.58 -2.40
N ALA A 132 -13.89 4.15 -3.27
CA ALA A 132 -14.23 3.46 -4.50
C ALA A 132 -13.18 2.40 -4.87
N GLY A 133 -13.62 1.39 -5.61
CA GLY A 133 -12.75 0.37 -6.20
C GLY A 133 -13.06 0.14 -7.66
N LEU A 134 -12.05 -0.19 -8.44
CA LEU A 134 -12.19 -0.61 -9.83
C LEU A 134 -11.55 -1.99 -10.02
N VAL A 135 -12.23 -2.84 -10.79
CA VAL A 135 -11.72 -4.13 -11.23
C VAL A 135 -11.70 -4.12 -12.76
N VAL A 136 -10.53 -4.34 -13.33
CA VAL A 136 -10.32 -4.38 -14.78
C VAL A 136 -9.88 -5.78 -15.16
N VAL A 137 -10.53 -6.37 -16.16
CA VAL A 137 -10.25 -7.75 -16.59
C VAL A 137 -10.14 -7.80 -18.11
N LYS A 138 -9.32 -8.71 -18.61
CA LYS A 138 -9.15 -8.94 -20.05
C LYS A 138 -10.11 -10.01 -20.55
N ASP A 139 -10.33 -11.03 -19.75
CA ASP A 139 -11.18 -12.16 -20.09
C ASP A 139 -12.66 -11.84 -19.84
N GLU A 140 -13.51 -12.04 -20.87
CA GLU A 140 -14.94 -11.73 -20.79
C GLU A 140 -15.68 -12.62 -19.77
N GLN A 141 -15.32 -13.89 -19.63
CA GLN A 141 -15.99 -14.81 -18.70
C GLN A 141 -15.69 -14.41 -17.23
N ILE A 142 -14.44 -14.03 -16.95
CA ILE A 142 -14.08 -13.45 -15.66
C ILE A 142 -14.86 -12.15 -15.43
N GLY A 143 -14.93 -11.28 -16.45
CA GLY A 143 -15.67 -10.04 -16.43
C GLY A 143 -17.15 -10.23 -16.08
N GLN A 144 -17.81 -11.20 -16.70
CA GLN A 144 -19.22 -11.52 -16.43
C GLN A 144 -19.42 -12.01 -14.99
N ARG A 145 -18.49 -12.81 -14.44
CA ARG A 145 -18.55 -13.26 -13.03
C ARG A 145 -18.37 -12.09 -12.06
N VAL A 146 -17.43 -11.18 -12.34
CA VAL A 146 -17.22 -9.97 -11.54
C VAL A 146 -18.44 -9.06 -11.58
N TYR A 147 -18.99 -8.82 -12.78
CA TYR A 147 -20.20 -8.03 -12.96
C TYR A 147 -21.42 -8.64 -12.24
N PHE A 148 -21.58 -9.96 -12.34
CA PHE A 148 -22.63 -10.66 -11.59
C PHE A 148 -22.51 -10.45 -10.10
N ALA A 149 -21.28 -10.57 -9.54
CA ALA A 149 -21.05 -10.32 -8.12
C ALA A 149 -21.33 -8.85 -7.74
N GLN A 150 -20.85 -7.89 -8.52
CA GLN A 150 -21.13 -6.47 -8.32
C GLN A 150 -22.64 -6.20 -8.22
N ASN A 151 -23.38 -6.71 -9.18
CA ASN A 151 -24.84 -6.52 -9.23
C ASN A 151 -25.58 -7.20 -8.05
N ARG A 152 -25.21 -8.45 -7.74
CA ARG A 152 -25.93 -9.26 -6.74
C ARG A 152 -25.54 -8.94 -5.30
N LEU A 153 -24.28 -8.56 -5.06
CA LEU A 153 -23.80 -8.19 -3.73
C LEU A 153 -23.95 -6.69 -3.45
N GLY A 154 -24.29 -5.90 -4.48
CA GLY A 154 -24.56 -4.47 -4.32
C GLY A 154 -23.32 -3.58 -4.16
N GLY A 155 -22.14 -4.05 -4.55
CA GLY A 155 -20.90 -3.25 -4.58
C GLY A 155 -20.90 -2.22 -5.71
N VAL A 156 -21.86 -1.29 -5.69
CA VAL A 156 -22.09 -0.28 -6.74
C VAL A 156 -21.96 1.11 -6.13
N LEU A 157 -21.17 1.97 -6.77
CA LEU A 157 -21.02 3.37 -6.37
C LEU A 157 -22.29 4.18 -6.64
N ALA A 158 -22.58 5.16 -5.79
CA ALA A 158 -23.59 6.16 -6.07
C ALA A 158 -23.19 7.04 -7.28
N PRO A 159 -24.14 7.58 -8.06
CA PRO A 159 -23.83 8.39 -9.24
C PRO A 159 -22.91 9.60 -8.96
N VAL A 160 -23.07 10.26 -7.82
CA VAL A 160 -22.22 11.38 -7.40
C VAL A 160 -20.77 10.95 -7.17
N GLU A 161 -20.55 9.77 -6.59
CA GLU A 161 -19.21 9.20 -6.38
C GLU A 161 -18.57 8.79 -7.72
N CYS A 162 -19.37 8.23 -8.64
CA CYS A 162 -18.90 7.94 -10.00
C CYS A 162 -18.43 9.22 -10.72
N ASP A 163 -19.14 10.34 -10.55
CA ASP A 163 -18.76 11.62 -11.15
C ASP A 163 -17.48 12.18 -10.52
N SER A 164 -17.29 12.05 -9.20
CA SER A 164 -16.04 12.41 -8.51
C SER A 164 -14.86 11.62 -9.05
N VAL A 165 -14.98 10.30 -9.15
CA VAL A 165 -13.91 9.43 -9.71
C VAL A 165 -13.62 9.81 -11.17
N ARG A 166 -14.66 10.00 -12.00
CA ARG A 166 -14.52 10.42 -13.41
C ARG A 166 -13.74 11.72 -13.54
N LYS A 167 -14.07 12.74 -12.71
CA LYS A 167 -13.37 14.03 -12.70
C LYS A 167 -11.91 13.87 -12.22
N GLY A 168 -11.70 13.07 -11.20
CA GLY A 168 -10.36 12.76 -10.71
C GLY A 168 -9.46 12.14 -11.79
N ILE A 169 -9.99 11.18 -12.56
CA ILE A 169 -9.25 10.55 -13.67
C ILE A 169 -8.83 11.57 -14.74
N GLN A 170 -9.66 12.60 -15.02
CA GLN A 170 -9.36 13.62 -16.02
C GLN A 170 -8.12 14.45 -15.70
N THR A 171 -7.74 14.56 -14.43
CA THR A 171 -6.55 15.28 -13.97
C THR A 171 -5.44 14.38 -13.47
N LEU A 172 -5.59 13.07 -13.60
CA LEU A 172 -4.65 12.08 -13.04
C LEU A 172 -3.21 12.32 -13.48
N ALA A 173 -2.97 12.50 -14.78
CA ALA A 173 -1.63 12.70 -15.34
C ALA A 173 -0.96 13.93 -14.71
N LEU A 174 -1.64 15.08 -14.72
CA LEU A 174 -1.10 16.35 -14.17
C LEU A 174 -0.75 16.23 -12.68
N ARG A 175 -1.65 15.60 -11.91
CA ARG A 175 -1.42 15.42 -10.47
C ARG A 175 -0.26 14.46 -10.21
N LEU A 176 -0.23 13.33 -10.90
CA LEU A 176 0.77 12.31 -10.66
C LEU A 176 2.17 12.74 -11.12
N GLU A 177 2.29 13.49 -12.22
CA GLU A 177 3.55 14.11 -12.65
C GLU A 177 4.09 15.04 -11.56
N ARG A 178 3.27 15.97 -11.06
CA ARG A 178 3.67 16.86 -9.97
C ARG A 178 4.00 16.11 -8.69
N GLN A 179 3.22 15.10 -8.32
CA GLN A 179 3.48 14.28 -7.13
C GLN A 179 4.80 13.52 -7.23
N GLN A 180 5.14 12.99 -8.42
CA GLN A 180 6.42 12.30 -8.65
C GLN A 180 7.60 13.26 -8.57
N GLU A 181 7.51 14.43 -9.21
CA GLU A 181 8.54 15.46 -9.12
C GLU A 181 8.82 15.83 -7.66
N ASN A 182 7.76 16.15 -6.92
CA ASN A 182 7.85 16.48 -5.51
C ASN A 182 8.43 15.32 -4.68
N ALA A 183 7.96 14.09 -4.92
CA ALA A 183 8.41 12.90 -4.18
C ALA A 183 9.91 12.62 -4.44
N ALA A 184 10.37 12.71 -5.67
CA ALA A 184 11.78 12.54 -6.00
C ALA A 184 12.66 13.59 -5.31
N ASP A 185 12.21 14.83 -5.26
CA ASP A 185 12.92 15.91 -4.59
C ASP A 185 12.94 15.78 -3.06
N VAL A 186 11.80 15.36 -2.48
CA VAL A 186 11.71 15.07 -1.03
C VAL A 186 12.59 13.85 -0.69
N ALA A 187 12.59 12.80 -1.52
CA ALA A 187 13.44 11.63 -1.30
C ALA A 187 14.93 11.99 -1.30
N LYS A 188 15.39 12.81 -2.27
CA LYS A 188 16.77 13.32 -2.30
C LYS A 188 17.10 14.15 -1.06
N TYR A 189 16.18 15.01 -0.61
CA TYR A 189 16.34 15.79 0.60
C TYR A 189 16.52 14.89 1.82
N LEU A 190 15.68 13.86 1.97
CA LEU A 190 15.73 12.93 3.09
C LEU A 190 17.00 12.07 3.06
N LEU A 191 17.48 11.65 1.88
CA LEU A 191 18.75 10.92 1.75
C LEU A 191 19.95 11.69 2.31
N ALA A 192 19.92 13.01 2.20
CA ALA A 192 20.98 13.89 2.73
C ALA A 192 20.74 14.31 4.18
N HIS A 193 19.61 13.95 4.78
CA HIS A 193 19.22 14.45 6.09
C HIS A 193 19.88 13.63 7.23
N PRO A 194 20.58 14.26 8.21
CA PRO A 194 21.38 13.54 9.22
C PRO A 194 20.56 12.70 10.20
N LEU A 195 19.24 12.91 10.31
CA LEU A 195 18.35 12.15 11.17
C LEU A 195 17.60 11.03 10.43
N VAL A 196 17.94 10.81 9.16
CA VAL A 196 17.36 9.75 8.34
C VAL A 196 18.39 8.63 8.14
N LYS A 197 18.00 7.43 8.50
CA LYS A 197 18.81 6.22 8.40
C LYS A 197 18.72 5.58 7.02
N LYS A 198 17.53 5.57 6.46
CA LYS A 198 17.24 4.93 5.17
C LYS A 198 16.02 5.58 4.50
N VAL A 199 16.05 5.65 3.19
CA VAL A 199 14.92 6.10 2.36
C VAL A 199 14.55 4.98 1.39
N TYR A 200 13.25 4.78 1.20
CA TYR A 200 12.67 3.86 0.23
C TYR A 200 11.92 4.68 -0.81
N TYR A 201 12.39 4.68 -2.04
CA TYR A 201 11.73 5.30 -3.18
C TYR A 201 12.15 4.56 -4.46
N PRO A 202 11.21 4.00 -5.24
CA PRO A 202 11.51 3.13 -6.36
C PRO A 202 12.47 3.78 -7.38
N GLY A 203 13.45 3.00 -7.85
CA GLY A 203 14.44 3.45 -8.85
C GLY A 203 15.50 4.42 -8.34
N LEU A 204 15.27 5.12 -7.23
CA LEU A 204 16.25 6.05 -6.67
C LEU A 204 17.14 5.41 -5.59
N THR A 205 16.59 4.52 -4.78
CA THR A 205 17.26 4.03 -3.57
C THR A 205 17.55 2.53 -3.59
N ASP A 206 16.97 1.80 -4.50
CA ASP A 206 17.07 0.33 -4.62
C ASP A 206 17.84 -0.14 -5.86
N GLY A 207 18.19 0.79 -6.77
CA GLY A 207 18.88 0.48 -8.04
C GLY A 207 17.99 -0.24 -9.06
N GLU A 208 16.68 -0.28 -8.84
CA GLU A 208 15.72 -0.93 -9.72
C GLU A 208 15.61 -0.21 -11.07
N ASP A 209 15.67 -0.97 -12.15
CA ASP A 209 15.31 -0.46 -13.49
C ASP A 209 13.79 -0.52 -13.65
N LEU A 210 13.14 0.60 -13.37
CA LEU A 210 11.68 0.70 -13.45
C LEU A 210 11.16 0.44 -14.86
N ALA A 211 11.89 0.90 -15.88
CA ALA A 211 11.49 0.72 -17.29
C ALA A 211 11.55 -0.75 -17.70
N ALA A 212 12.55 -1.50 -17.25
CA ALA A 212 12.64 -2.94 -17.48
C ALA A 212 11.45 -3.71 -16.87
N LYS A 213 10.87 -3.18 -15.78
CA LYS A 213 9.65 -3.73 -15.15
C LYS A 213 8.35 -3.11 -15.70
N GLY A 214 8.43 -2.34 -16.77
CA GLY A 214 7.28 -1.72 -17.43
C GLY A 214 6.68 -0.53 -16.69
N LEU A 215 7.41 0.08 -15.73
CA LEU A 215 6.98 1.30 -15.04
C LEU A 215 7.52 2.54 -15.73
N ARG A 216 6.66 3.53 -15.92
CA ARG A 216 7.00 4.85 -16.48
C ARG A 216 7.41 5.88 -15.43
N GLY A 217 7.44 5.48 -14.16
CA GLY A 217 7.86 6.33 -13.05
C GLY A 217 7.66 5.68 -11.68
N ALA A 218 8.13 6.37 -10.64
CA ALA A 218 8.20 5.87 -9.26
C ALA A 218 6.94 6.13 -8.42
N GLY A 219 6.03 7.00 -8.89
CA GLY A 219 4.85 7.41 -8.13
C GLY A 219 5.12 8.48 -7.08
N GLY A 220 4.08 8.82 -6.32
CA GLY A 220 4.10 9.91 -5.33
C GLY A 220 4.19 9.44 -3.87
N VAL A 221 4.62 8.21 -3.59
CA VAL A 221 4.80 7.71 -2.22
C VAL A 221 6.26 7.37 -1.98
N LEU A 222 6.74 7.70 -0.80
CA LEU A 222 8.06 7.30 -0.31
C LEU A 222 7.96 6.90 1.17
N SER A 223 8.94 6.14 1.65
CA SER A 223 9.09 5.83 3.07
C SER A 223 10.51 6.11 3.53
N PHE A 224 10.70 6.36 4.82
CA PHE A 224 12.02 6.52 5.40
C PHE A 224 12.05 6.03 6.84
N GLU A 225 13.23 5.64 7.29
CA GLU A 225 13.51 5.31 8.68
C GLU A 225 14.32 6.42 9.34
N VAL A 226 13.93 6.79 10.55
CA VAL A 226 14.74 7.70 11.36
C VAL A 226 15.88 6.95 12.04
N VAL A 227 16.97 7.68 12.37
CA VAL A 227 18.11 7.10 13.09
C VAL A 227 17.72 6.70 14.51
N ASP A 228 18.45 5.75 15.07
CA ASP A 228 18.24 5.25 16.42
C ASP A 228 18.27 6.41 17.45
N GLY A 229 17.32 6.40 18.37
CA GLY A 229 17.14 7.41 19.39
C GLY A 229 16.25 8.59 19.02
N ILE A 230 15.72 8.63 17.80
CA ILE A 230 14.66 9.55 17.39
C ILE A 230 13.31 8.82 17.48
N ASP A 231 12.34 9.40 18.20
CA ASP A 231 10.98 8.88 18.19
C ASP A 231 10.27 9.35 16.91
N PRO A 232 9.81 8.43 16.05
CA PRO A 232 9.07 8.80 14.83
C PRO A 232 7.77 9.55 15.12
N VAL A 233 7.18 9.37 16.31
CA VAL A 233 6.00 10.14 16.74
C VAL A 233 6.34 11.61 16.91
N ASP A 234 7.52 11.92 17.51
CA ASP A 234 7.96 13.31 17.65
C ASP A 234 8.18 13.99 16.29
N VAL A 235 8.62 13.22 15.27
CA VAL A 235 8.74 13.73 13.90
C VAL A 235 7.36 14.08 13.34
N LEU A 236 6.41 13.15 13.42
CA LEU A 236 5.05 13.33 12.90
C LEU A 236 4.29 14.46 13.59
N ASP A 237 4.42 14.60 14.92
CA ASP A 237 3.74 15.63 15.72
C ASP A 237 4.25 17.06 15.42
N ASN A 238 5.41 17.20 14.78
CA ASN A 238 5.97 18.50 14.39
C ASN A 238 5.56 18.93 12.98
N LEU A 239 5.02 18.03 12.17
CA LEU A 239 4.52 18.36 10.83
C LEU A 239 3.27 19.25 10.92
N ARG A 240 3.14 20.17 9.97
CA ARG A 240 2.01 21.09 9.88
C ARG A 240 1.31 21.04 8.54
N LEU A 241 2.08 20.84 7.48
CA LEU A 241 1.58 20.74 6.12
C LEU A 241 1.19 19.28 5.83
N PHE A 242 2.08 18.33 6.15
CA PHE A 242 1.73 16.92 6.11
C PHE A 242 0.67 16.60 7.17
N ARG A 243 -0.46 16.07 6.75
CA ARG A 243 -1.50 15.62 7.68
C ARG A 243 -1.21 14.20 8.14
N LEU A 244 -1.31 13.97 9.45
CA LEU A 244 -1.19 12.64 10.01
C LEU A 244 -2.47 11.84 9.70
N ALA A 245 -2.40 10.99 8.70
CA ALA A 245 -3.53 10.17 8.26
C ALA A 245 -3.04 8.96 7.46
N VAL A 246 -3.83 7.90 7.50
CA VAL A 246 -3.75 6.82 6.52
C VAL A 246 -4.23 7.33 5.16
N SER A 247 -4.06 6.55 4.11
CA SER A 247 -4.38 6.89 2.71
C SER A 247 -3.19 7.47 1.95
N LEU A 248 -3.40 7.79 0.69
CA LEU A 248 -2.38 8.31 -0.24
C LEU A 248 -3.03 8.78 -1.54
N GLY A 249 -2.26 9.46 -2.38
CA GLY A 249 -2.63 9.71 -3.77
C GLY A 249 -3.58 10.88 -3.99
N ALA A 250 -3.92 11.63 -2.92
CA ALA A 250 -4.70 12.85 -3.01
C ALA A 250 -3.80 14.07 -3.31
N VAL A 251 -4.43 15.23 -3.53
CA VAL A 251 -3.74 16.48 -3.80
C VAL A 251 -2.94 16.99 -2.59
N GLU A 252 -3.35 16.64 -1.37
CA GLU A 252 -2.66 16.96 -0.13
C GLU A 252 -1.63 15.89 0.24
N SER A 253 -0.56 16.34 0.91
CA SER A 253 0.47 15.46 1.47
C SER A 253 0.05 14.85 2.79
N LEU A 254 0.28 13.54 2.94
CA LEU A 254 -0.05 12.76 4.13
C LEU A 254 1.21 12.07 4.69
N ALA A 255 1.22 11.90 6.01
CA ALA A 255 2.24 11.14 6.71
C ALA A 255 1.61 10.11 7.62
N GLU A 256 2.21 8.93 7.74
CA GLU A 256 1.75 7.89 8.66
C GLU A 256 2.91 7.11 9.29
N LEU A 257 2.62 6.50 10.42
CA LEU A 257 3.48 5.53 11.09
C LEU A 257 2.91 4.12 10.86
N PRO A 258 3.39 3.36 9.88
CA PRO A 258 2.78 2.09 9.47
C PRO A 258 2.57 1.11 10.63
N CYS A 259 3.54 1.01 11.55
CA CYS A 259 3.48 0.08 12.68
C CYS A 259 2.32 0.36 13.66
N ARG A 260 1.78 1.58 13.69
CA ARG A 260 0.65 1.98 14.55
C ARG A 260 -0.63 2.26 13.77
N MET A 261 -0.56 2.30 12.43
CA MET A 261 -1.67 2.70 11.57
C MET A 261 -2.04 1.58 10.58
N THR A 262 -1.48 1.59 9.38
CA THR A 262 -1.90 0.67 8.30
C THR A 262 -1.48 -0.78 8.50
N HIS A 263 -0.47 -1.06 9.34
CA HIS A 263 0.08 -2.40 9.58
C HIS A 263 0.06 -2.80 11.06
N PHE A 264 -0.78 -2.16 11.88
CA PHE A 264 -0.85 -2.47 13.31
C PHE A 264 -1.45 -3.86 13.59
N GLU A 265 -2.26 -4.40 12.67
CA GLU A 265 -2.87 -5.72 12.79
C GLU A 265 -1.85 -6.85 12.63
N LEU A 266 -0.75 -6.61 11.92
CA LEU A 266 0.33 -7.59 11.79
C LEU A 266 1.06 -7.75 13.13
N PRO A 267 1.30 -8.99 13.60
CA PRO A 267 2.17 -9.24 14.74
C PRO A 267 3.54 -8.56 14.53
N ARG A 268 4.11 -7.99 15.60
CA ARG A 268 5.38 -7.26 15.50
C ARG A 268 6.50 -8.07 14.86
N GLU A 269 6.62 -9.36 15.21
CA GLU A 269 7.63 -10.25 14.65
C GLU A 269 7.47 -10.40 13.13
N GLU A 270 6.24 -10.59 12.68
CA GLU A 270 5.93 -10.71 11.25
C GLU A 270 6.22 -9.40 10.51
N ARG A 271 5.85 -8.27 11.09
CA ARG A 271 6.11 -6.95 10.56
C ARG A 271 7.61 -6.69 10.39
N LEU A 272 8.42 -7.02 11.41
CA LEU A 272 9.87 -6.92 11.34
C LEU A 272 10.48 -7.89 10.34
N ARG A 273 9.93 -9.10 10.21
CA ARG A 273 10.38 -10.11 9.23
C ARG A 273 10.27 -9.60 7.80
N VAL A 274 9.21 -8.89 7.47
CA VAL A 274 9.03 -8.30 6.13
C VAL A 274 9.75 -6.96 5.96
N GLY A 275 10.36 -6.41 7.04
CA GLY A 275 11.18 -5.19 7.02
C GLY A 275 10.45 -3.91 7.44
N ILE A 276 9.24 -4.00 7.99
CA ILE A 276 8.49 -2.84 8.49
C ILE A 276 8.89 -2.60 9.95
N THR A 277 9.82 -1.68 10.16
CA THR A 277 10.36 -1.32 11.48
C THR A 277 9.41 -0.39 12.26
N ASP A 278 9.72 -0.19 13.56
CA ASP A 278 8.96 0.75 14.40
C ASP A 278 9.33 2.21 14.08
N GLU A 279 10.47 2.44 13.43
CA GLU A 279 11.03 3.74 13.04
C GLU A 279 10.60 4.18 11.62
N LEU A 280 9.87 3.34 10.90
CA LEU A 280 9.45 3.59 9.52
C LEU A 280 8.31 4.61 9.46
N ILE A 281 8.51 5.69 8.72
CA ILE A 281 7.50 6.69 8.39
C ILE A 281 7.21 6.59 6.88
N ARG A 282 5.94 6.59 6.48
CA ARG A 282 5.52 6.68 5.07
C ARG A 282 4.96 8.07 4.79
N LEU A 283 5.39 8.66 3.68
CA LEU A 283 4.85 9.91 3.13
C LEU A 283 4.12 9.63 1.82
N ALA A 284 2.90 10.14 1.69
CA ALA A 284 2.21 10.27 0.42
C ALA A 284 2.29 11.74 0.01
N ILE A 285 2.95 12.01 -1.09
CA ILE A 285 3.28 13.37 -1.52
C ILE A 285 2.17 13.93 -2.39
N GLY A 286 1.73 15.12 -2.06
CA GLY A 286 0.73 15.88 -2.80
C GLY A 286 1.34 16.80 -3.86
N ILE A 287 0.56 17.79 -4.27
CA ILE A 287 0.91 18.74 -5.34
C ILE A 287 1.34 20.12 -4.82
N GLU A 288 1.55 20.25 -3.51
CA GLU A 288 1.99 21.48 -2.85
C GLU A 288 3.36 21.93 -3.39
N ASP A 289 3.77 23.13 -3.01
CA ASP A 289 5.12 23.60 -3.33
C ASP A 289 6.17 22.72 -2.63
N VAL A 290 7.14 22.24 -3.36
CA VAL A 290 8.16 21.32 -2.83
C VAL A 290 9.06 21.97 -1.79
N ALA A 291 9.25 23.29 -1.84
CA ALA A 291 10.03 24.00 -0.84
C ALA A 291 9.28 24.02 0.51
N ASP A 292 7.97 24.18 0.50
CA ASP A 292 7.12 24.15 1.70
C ASP A 292 7.11 22.73 2.31
N LEU A 293 7.06 21.69 1.49
CA LEU A 293 7.15 20.29 1.94
C LEU A 293 8.49 20.02 2.65
N LYS A 294 9.60 20.47 2.06
CA LYS A 294 10.94 20.32 2.66
C LYS A 294 11.09 21.15 3.93
N GLU A 295 10.54 22.37 3.97
CA GLU A 295 10.53 23.20 5.17
C GLU A 295 9.75 22.54 6.31
N ASP A 296 8.61 21.92 6.00
CA ASP A 296 7.80 21.22 7.00
C ASP A 296 8.56 20.03 7.60
N LEU A 297 9.23 19.24 6.75
CA LEU A 297 10.10 18.13 7.19
C LEU A 297 11.35 18.58 7.95
N ALA A 298 11.85 19.81 7.70
CA ALA A 298 12.97 20.39 8.41
C ALA A 298 12.60 20.87 9.83
N ARG A 299 11.34 20.92 10.18
CA ARG A 299 10.86 21.39 11.49
C ARG A 299 11.30 20.43 12.58
N ARG A 300 12.44 20.72 13.19
CA ARG A 300 12.88 20.03 14.40
C ARG A 300 11.94 20.36 15.54
N SER A 301 11.67 19.39 16.39
CA SER A 301 11.17 19.61 17.72
C SER A 301 12.01 20.71 18.42
N ARG A 302 11.52 21.95 18.44
CA ARG A 302 12.10 23.04 19.24
C ARG A 302 11.78 22.89 20.72
N ARG A 303 11.18 21.77 21.12
CA ARG A 303 10.98 21.48 22.55
C ARG A 303 12.28 20.90 23.11
N PRO A 304 12.97 21.61 24.03
CA PRO A 304 14.04 21.00 24.81
C PRO A 304 13.46 19.75 25.48
N ARG A 305 14.22 18.67 25.51
CA ARG A 305 13.90 17.51 26.36
C ARG A 305 13.44 18.08 27.69
N ARG A 306 12.18 17.91 28.05
CA ARG A 306 11.75 18.20 29.41
C ARG A 306 12.48 17.19 30.27
N ASN A 307 13.53 17.67 30.94
CA ASN A 307 14.03 17.02 32.14
C ASN A 307 12.79 16.74 32.98
N THR A 308 12.48 15.50 33.20
CA THR A 308 11.41 15.07 34.10
C THR A 308 11.64 15.72 35.47
N PRO A 309 10.83 16.70 35.90
CA PRO A 309 10.79 17.02 37.33
C PRO A 309 9.88 15.95 37.94
N THR A 310 10.42 15.25 38.90
CA THR A 310 9.66 14.53 39.90
C THR A 310 8.60 15.44 40.50
N SER A 311 7.35 14.97 40.54
CA SER A 311 6.19 15.45 41.29
C SER A 311 5.61 16.84 40.96
N GLY A 312 4.34 16.85 40.55
CA GLY A 312 3.51 18.05 40.55
C GLY A 312 2.55 18.12 39.37
N THR A 313 1.34 17.75 39.62
CA THR A 313 0.11 17.86 38.83
C THR A 313 0.05 19.02 37.82
N MET A 314 0.00 18.71 36.52
CA MET A 314 -0.76 19.46 35.51
C MET A 314 -1.09 18.53 34.36
N ARG A 315 -2.39 18.29 34.13
CA ARG A 315 -2.92 17.50 33.02
C ARG A 315 -2.66 18.26 31.71
N SER A 316 -1.62 17.88 30.96
CA SER A 316 -1.55 18.16 29.53
C SER A 316 -2.42 17.12 28.83
N GLN A 317 -3.37 17.53 28.00
CA GLN A 317 -4.04 16.63 27.08
C GLN A 317 -2.99 16.13 26.07
N LYS A 318 -2.33 15.03 26.42
CA LYS A 318 -1.63 14.21 25.42
C LYS A 318 -2.72 13.59 24.56
N MET A 319 -2.62 13.71 23.24
CA MET A 319 -3.37 12.81 22.36
C MET A 319 -2.96 11.38 22.77
N HIS A 320 -3.87 10.71 23.43
CA HIS A 320 -3.66 9.34 23.90
C HIS A 320 -3.94 8.44 22.71
N TRP A 321 -2.90 7.89 22.12
CA TRP A 321 -3.06 6.83 21.12
C TRP A 321 -3.64 5.63 21.85
N PRO A 322 -4.82 5.13 21.43
CA PRO A 322 -5.43 4.01 22.12
C PRO A 322 -4.57 2.75 21.93
N ASP A 323 -4.39 2.03 23.04
CA ASP A 323 -3.79 0.70 23.01
C ASP A 323 -4.68 -0.27 22.20
N ARG A 324 -4.10 -1.40 21.79
CA ARG A 324 -4.76 -2.43 20.96
C ARG A 324 -6.18 -2.81 21.44
N HIS A 325 -6.43 -2.72 22.76
CA HIS A 325 -7.73 -2.99 23.38
C HIS A 325 -8.76 -1.87 23.23
N ASP A 326 -8.32 -0.64 23.04
CA ASP A 326 -9.21 0.52 22.96
C ASP A 326 -9.89 0.62 21.60
N TRP A 327 -9.24 0.22 20.52
CA TRP A 327 -9.82 0.17 19.18
C TRP A 327 -10.89 -0.90 19.04
N MET A 328 -10.75 -2.06 19.70
CA MET A 328 -11.77 -3.12 19.68
C MET A 328 -13.06 -2.72 20.42
N ASN A 329 -12.98 -1.76 21.32
CA ASN A 329 -14.12 -1.24 22.06
C ASN A 329 -14.83 -0.05 21.39
N TRP A 330 -14.18 0.60 20.41
CA TRP A 330 -14.77 1.72 19.68
C TRP A 330 -15.91 1.26 18.74
N GLY A 331 -15.75 0.13 18.08
CA GLY A 331 -16.78 -0.51 17.23
C GLY A 331 -18.01 -1.06 17.98
N ARG A 332 -18.03 -1.03 19.30
CA ARG A 332 -19.19 -1.44 20.12
C ARG A 332 -20.04 -0.26 20.64
N ARG A 333 -19.71 0.96 20.26
CA ARG A 333 -20.39 2.20 20.72
C ARG A 333 -21.07 2.98 19.59
N ILE A 334 -21.17 2.40 18.38
CA ILE A 334 -21.97 2.92 17.27
C ILE A 334 -23.20 2.03 17.08
#